data_15d33c883b5c16f12bed27d5a46ed5fe
#
_entry.id   15d33c883b5c16f12bed27d5a46ed5fe
#
_cell.length_a   1.000
_cell.length_b   1.000
_cell.length_c   1.000
_cell.angle_alpha   90.00
_cell.angle_beta   90.00
_cell.angle_gamma   90.00
#
_symmetry.space_group_name_H-M   'P 1'
#
loop_
_entity.id
_entity.type
_entity.pdbx_description
1 polymer ?
#
loop_
_entity_poly.entity_id
_entity_poly.type
_entity_poly.pdbx_seq_one_letter_code
_entity_poly.pdbx_strand_id
1 'polypeptide(L)'
;DGSVVVRVPANVPIALSVLDADGRRITARHQNWLQLRPGEVLACNGCHSTQNQVSHGRQAAFTSAWSGAAADGQPFPNTNTAFFADFGETMAQVKKRISCATDCQLIALDEDVVYDDIWTDPVAAGRPADSSFAWRYTDLGTPIPTSADCLDNWAPHCRITINYETHIHPLWSKPRQTLAGDGVTVLSDDTCTSCHAPVSVLGTVQLPAGQLDLSDGASDINGDHFKAYRELLSTDNEQELVEGALADRLVQTGVDPVTGDPVFSPVSVSASLSTAGARNSTRFFSRFAAGGTHAGRLSPAELRLISEWVDIGAQYYNDPFQ
;
A
#
# COMPACT_ATOMS: atom_id res chain seq x y z
N ASP A 1 -18.24 4.75 -14.77
CA ASP A 1 -19.29 4.69 -13.75
C ASP A 1 -18.80 4.10 -12.41
N GLY A 2 -17.57 3.60 -12.33
CA GLY A 2 -16.97 3.04 -11.12
C GLY A 2 -17.53 1.66 -10.71
N SER A 3 -18.30 1.01 -11.57
CA SER A 3 -18.79 -0.34 -11.31
C SER A 3 -17.66 -1.37 -11.38
N VAL A 4 -17.78 -2.45 -10.60
CA VAL A 4 -16.82 -3.56 -10.53
C VAL A 4 -17.57 -4.88 -10.61
N VAL A 5 -17.07 -5.82 -11.38
CA VAL A 5 -17.50 -7.22 -11.36
C VAL A 5 -16.27 -8.10 -11.15
N VAL A 6 -16.33 -8.95 -10.14
CA VAL A 6 -15.23 -9.86 -9.79
C VAL A 6 -15.78 -11.23 -9.39
N ARG A 7 -15.09 -12.29 -9.76
CA ARG A 7 -15.36 -13.66 -9.32
C ARG A 7 -14.50 -13.97 -8.10
N VAL A 8 -15.13 -14.33 -7.00
CA VAL A 8 -14.46 -14.64 -5.73
C VAL A 8 -14.64 -16.11 -5.35
N PRO A 9 -13.75 -16.69 -4.54
CA PRO A 9 -13.93 -18.02 -4.01
C PRO A 9 -15.20 -18.13 -3.17
N ALA A 10 -15.96 -19.21 -3.35
CA ALA A 10 -17.13 -19.49 -2.54
C ALA A 10 -16.71 -19.92 -1.12
N ASN A 11 -17.55 -19.56 -0.12
CA ASN A 11 -17.37 -19.89 1.30
C ASN A 11 -16.09 -19.33 1.94
N VAL A 12 -15.42 -18.37 1.30
CA VAL A 12 -14.29 -17.63 1.86
C VAL A 12 -14.76 -16.24 2.30
N PRO A 13 -14.53 -15.85 3.55
CA PRO A 13 -14.84 -14.51 4.01
C PRO A 13 -13.86 -13.50 3.41
N ILE A 14 -14.38 -12.46 2.79
CA ILE A 14 -13.61 -11.38 2.15
C ILE A 14 -14.00 -10.02 2.71
N ALA A 15 -13.10 -9.06 2.68
CA ALA A 15 -13.37 -7.65 2.93
C ALA A 15 -12.85 -6.84 1.74
N LEU A 16 -13.59 -5.79 1.37
CA LEU A 16 -13.27 -4.96 0.22
C LEU A 16 -12.52 -3.69 0.66
N SER A 17 -11.53 -3.32 -0.13
CA SER A 17 -10.88 -2.01 -0.07
C SER A 17 -10.83 -1.39 -1.46
N VAL A 18 -11.07 -0.08 -1.55
CA VAL A 18 -10.89 0.67 -2.78
C VAL A 18 -9.54 1.38 -2.70
N LEU A 19 -8.72 1.21 -3.72
CA LEU A 19 -7.39 1.81 -3.81
C LEU A 19 -7.38 2.96 -4.81
N ASP A 20 -6.50 3.94 -4.58
CA ASP A 20 -6.16 4.95 -5.57
C ASP A 20 -5.11 4.42 -6.58
N ALA A 21 -4.72 5.27 -7.53
CA ALA A 21 -3.73 4.93 -8.56
C ALA A 21 -2.32 4.63 -8.01
N ASP A 22 -2.06 4.99 -6.77
CA ASP A 22 -0.79 4.69 -6.07
C ASP A 22 -0.88 3.42 -5.19
N GLY A 23 -2.00 2.68 -5.24
CA GLY A 23 -2.23 1.48 -4.44
C GLY A 23 -2.55 1.74 -2.97
N ARG A 24 -2.99 2.96 -2.62
CA ARG A 24 -3.32 3.35 -1.25
C ARG A 24 -4.83 3.32 -1.03
N ARG A 25 -5.25 2.77 0.08
CA ARG A 25 -6.68 2.67 0.39
C ARG A 25 -7.34 4.04 0.56
N ILE A 26 -8.38 4.30 -0.25
CA ILE A 26 -9.09 5.59 -0.28
C ILE A 26 -10.03 5.74 0.92
N THR A 27 -10.74 4.66 1.27
CA THR A 27 -11.76 4.64 2.34
C THR A 27 -11.39 3.65 3.42
N ALA A 28 -12.07 3.70 4.54
CA ALA A 28 -11.95 2.63 5.53
C ALA A 28 -12.29 1.27 4.88
N ARG A 29 -11.56 0.22 5.27
CA ARG A 29 -11.86 -1.15 4.85
C ARG A 29 -13.31 -1.49 5.23
N HIS A 30 -14.00 -2.24 4.38
CA HIS A 30 -15.30 -2.78 4.73
C HIS A 30 -15.22 -3.58 6.04
N GLN A 31 -15.97 -3.18 7.04
CA GLN A 31 -15.81 -3.71 8.41
C GLN A 31 -16.40 -5.11 8.59
N ASN A 32 -17.41 -5.44 7.78
CA ASN A 32 -18.05 -6.75 7.82
C ASN A 32 -17.43 -7.68 6.77
N TRP A 33 -17.32 -8.94 7.11
CA TRP A 33 -16.94 -9.97 6.16
C TRP A 33 -18.08 -10.25 5.19
N LEU A 34 -17.75 -10.29 3.90
CA LEU A 34 -18.63 -10.79 2.85
C LEU A 34 -18.29 -12.25 2.58
N GLN A 35 -19.30 -13.09 2.48
CA GLN A 35 -19.13 -14.50 2.13
C GLN A 35 -20.23 -14.89 1.17
N LEU A 36 -19.86 -15.52 0.05
CA LEU A 36 -20.76 -15.97 -0.99
C LEU A 36 -20.81 -17.50 -1.00
N ARG A 37 -21.99 -18.04 -1.29
CA ARG A 37 -22.16 -19.47 -1.53
C ARG A 37 -21.74 -19.84 -2.97
N PRO A 38 -21.49 -21.13 -3.26
CA PRO A 38 -21.26 -21.56 -4.64
C PRO A 38 -22.40 -21.13 -5.57
N GLY A 39 -22.06 -20.42 -6.65
CA GLY A 39 -23.03 -19.93 -7.64
C GLY A 39 -23.82 -18.70 -7.22
N GLU A 40 -23.62 -18.16 -6.03
CA GLU A 40 -24.28 -16.95 -5.58
C GLU A 40 -23.74 -15.71 -6.30
N VAL A 41 -24.64 -14.80 -6.68
CA VAL A 41 -24.32 -13.47 -7.23
C VAL A 41 -24.80 -12.43 -6.26
N LEU A 42 -23.90 -11.61 -5.76
CA LEU A 42 -24.20 -10.48 -4.86
C LEU A 42 -24.01 -9.17 -5.60
N ALA A 43 -25.03 -8.34 -5.65
CA ALA A 43 -24.95 -6.99 -6.20
C ALA A 43 -25.07 -5.97 -5.05
N CYS A 44 -24.19 -4.97 -5.05
CA CYS A 44 -24.14 -3.93 -4.03
C CYS A 44 -24.09 -2.55 -4.69
N ASN A 45 -24.83 -1.58 -4.14
CA ASN A 45 -24.93 -0.22 -4.67
C ASN A 45 -24.11 0.78 -3.84
N GLY A 46 -22.82 0.48 -3.62
CA GLY A 46 -21.92 1.38 -2.92
C GLY A 46 -22.09 1.40 -1.40
N CYS A 47 -21.67 2.49 -0.77
CA CYS A 47 -21.64 2.61 0.68
C CYS A 47 -23.04 2.76 1.26
N HIS A 48 -23.34 1.97 2.27
CA HIS A 48 -24.55 2.08 3.07
C HIS A 48 -24.26 2.74 4.44
N SER A 49 -25.30 3.27 5.10
CA SER A 49 -25.13 3.88 6.42
C SER A 49 -24.80 2.81 7.48
N THR A 50 -23.72 3.02 8.22
CA THR A 50 -23.36 2.16 9.37
C THR A 50 -24.31 2.27 10.56
N GLN A 51 -25.14 3.32 10.59
CA GLN A 51 -26.13 3.55 11.66
C GLN A 51 -27.47 2.86 11.40
N ASN A 52 -27.69 2.39 10.20
CA ASN A 52 -28.90 1.65 9.86
C ASN A 52 -28.69 0.16 10.15
N GLN A 53 -29.58 -0.42 10.93
CA GLN A 53 -29.56 -1.86 11.27
C GLN A 53 -29.98 -2.78 10.11
N VAL A 54 -30.17 -2.23 8.93
CA VAL A 54 -30.58 -2.99 7.74
C VAL A 54 -29.35 -3.69 7.15
N SER A 55 -29.53 -4.95 6.80
CA SER A 55 -28.47 -5.75 6.21
C SER A 55 -27.97 -5.17 4.89
N HIS A 56 -26.69 -5.42 4.65
CA HIS A 56 -25.92 -5.06 3.50
C HIS A 56 -26.67 -5.20 2.16
N GLY A 57 -26.53 -4.19 1.27
CA GLY A 57 -27.11 -4.19 -0.07
C GLY A 57 -28.63 -3.96 -0.13
N ARG A 58 -29.24 -3.47 0.94
CA ARG A 58 -30.69 -3.26 1.00
C ARG A 58 -31.04 -1.77 1.17
N GLN A 59 -32.16 -1.47 1.84
CA GLN A 59 -32.76 -0.12 1.88
C GLN A 59 -31.87 1.00 2.43
N ALA A 60 -30.81 0.66 3.14
CA ALA A 60 -29.83 1.62 3.65
C ALA A 60 -28.74 2.01 2.65
N ALA A 61 -28.62 1.32 1.52
CA ALA A 61 -27.65 1.66 0.50
C ALA A 61 -28.01 2.98 -0.20
N PHE A 62 -27.00 3.79 -0.48
CA PHE A 62 -27.20 4.96 -1.33
C PHE A 62 -27.60 4.52 -2.74
N THR A 63 -28.54 5.22 -3.33
CA THR A 63 -28.87 5.00 -4.74
C THR A 63 -27.63 5.22 -5.58
N SER A 64 -27.35 4.31 -6.50
CA SER A 64 -26.29 4.50 -7.47
C SER A 64 -26.50 5.81 -8.26
N ALA A 65 -25.44 6.59 -8.42
CA ALA A 65 -25.47 7.77 -9.30
C ALA A 65 -25.60 7.38 -10.78
N TRP A 66 -25.38 6.11 -11.10
CA TRP A 66 -25.48 5.55 -12.44
C TRP A 66 -26.55 4.46 -12.47
N SER A 67 -27.53 4.63 -13.33
CA SER A 67 -28.66 3.69 -13.49
C SER A 67 -28.44 2.63 -14.59
N GLY A 68 -27.22 2.54 -15.13
CA GLY A 68 -26.88 1.70 -16.26
C GLY A 68 -27.01 2.41 -17.61
N ALA A 69 -26.67 1.70 -18.69
CA ALA A 69 -26.70 2.24 -20.04
C ALA A 69 -28.11 2.70 -20.45
N ALA A 70 -28.19 3.80 -21.18
CA ALA A 70 -29.43 4.31 -21.74
C ALA A 70 -29.96 3.39 -22.83
N ALA A 71 -31.28 3.50 -23.10
CA ALA A 71 -31.96 2.75 -24.18
C ALA A 71 -31.79 3.39 -25.57
N ASP A 72 -30.87 4.31 -25.75
CA ASP A 72 -30.64 5.08 -26.97
C ASP A 72 -29.71 4.37 -27.95
N GLY A 73 -29.18 3.22 -27.60
CA GLY A 73 -28.26 2.46 -28.44
C GLY A 73 -26.90 3.11 -28.64
N GLN A 74 -26.53 4.07 -27.82
CA GLN A 74 -25.23 4.75 -27.87
C GLN A 74 -24.22 4.11 -26.91
N PRO A 75 -22.91 4.18 -27.19
CA PRO A 75 -21.87 3.81 -26.21
C PRO A 75 -21.90 4.75 -25.01
N PHE A 76 -21.22 4.35 -23.93
CA PHE A 76 -21.00 5.26 -22.82
C PHE A 76 -20.25 6.52 -23.28
N PRO A 77 -20.57 7.71 -22.72
CA PRO A 77 -19.91 8.95 -23.11
C PRO A 77 -18.38 8.85 -23.00
N ASN A 78 -17.67 9.36 -24.02
CA ASN A 78 -16.20 9.44 -24.05
C ASN A 78 -15.47 8.09 -23.99
N THR A 79 -16.15 7.01 -24.29
CA THR A 79 -15.58 5.65 -24.23
C THR A 79 -15.39 5.03 -25.60
N ASN A 80 -14.53 4.01 -25.63
CA ASN A 80 -14.29 3.18 -26.80
C ASN A 80 -15.61 2.51 -27.27
N THR A 81 -16.01 2.80 -28.48
CA THR A 81 -17.27 2.30 -29.07
C THR A 81 -17.33 0.78 -29.26
N ALA A 82 -16.17 0.09 -29.18
CA ALA A 82 -16.14 -1.36 -29.19
C ALA A 82 -16.78 -1.99 -27.92
N PHE A 83 -16.85 -1.22 -26.83
CA PHE A 83 -17.52 -1.62 -25.59
C PHE A 83 -18.97 -1.14 -25.55
N PHE A 84 -19.71 -1.46 -26.59
CA PHE A 84 -21.11 -1.10 -26.72
C PHE A 84 -21.97 -1.77 -25.63
N ALA A 85 -22.79 -0.99 -24.95
CA ALA A 85 -23.64 -1.46 -23.87
C ALA A 85 -25.04 -1.87 -24.35
N ASP A 86 -25.56 -2.93 -23.76
CA ASP A 86 -27.00 -3.22 -23.80
C ASP A 86 -27.73 -2.35 -22.75
N PHE A 87 -29.03 -2.18 -22.90
CA PHE A 87 -29.85 -1.39 -21.98
C PHE A 87 -29.69 -1.83 -20.55
N GLY A 88 -29.41 -0.88 -19.68
CA GLY A 88 -29.28 -1.11 -18.24
C GLY A 88 -27.91 -1.68 -17.78
N GLU A 89 -27.01 -2.00 -18.69
CA GLU A 89 -25.68 -2.48 -18.30
C GLU A 89 -24.81 -1.37 -17.69
N THR A 90 -24.02 -1.74 -16.70
CA THR A 90 -22.89 -0.94 -16.20
C THR A 90 -21.63 -1.23 -17.02
N MET A 91 -20.62 -0.38 -16.93
CA MET A 91 -19.33 -0.59 -17.62
C MET A 91 -18.69 -1.93 -17.24
N ALA A 92 -18.73 -2.32 -15.96
CA ALA A 92 -18.22 -3.63 -15.54
C ALA A 92 -19.00 -4.81 -16.13
N GLN A 93 -20.31 -4.70 -16.31
CA GLN A 93 -21.12 -5.73 -16.95
C GLN A 93 -20.79 -5.86 -18.44
N VAL A 94 -20.61 -4.73 -19.13
CA VAL A 94 -20.16 -4.72 -20.55
C VAL A 94 -18.78 -5.38 -20.66
N LYS A 95 -17.81 -4.98 -19.84
CA LYS A 95 -16.48 -5.60 -19.85
C LYS A 95 -16.56 -7.10 -19.61
N LYS A 96 -17.32 -7.53 -18.59
CA LYS A 96 -17.55 -8.95 -18.32
C LYS A 96 -18.11 -9.67 -19.55
N ARG A 97 -19.17 -9.15 -20.16
CA ARG A 97 -19.83 -9.78 -21.32
C ARG A 97 -18.87 -9.95 -22.50
N ILE A 98 -18.12 -8.89 -22.82
CA ILE A 98 -17.19 -8.90 -23.95
C ILE A 98 -15.96 -9.78 -23.64
N SER A 99 -15.36 -9.64 -22.46
CA SER A 99 -14.18 -10.42 -22.07
C SER A 99 -14.49 -11.90 -21.90
N CYS A 100 -15.63 -12.24 -21.28
CA CYS A 100 -16.01 -13.64 -21.10
C CYS A 100 -16.42 -14.35 -22.43
N ALA A 101 -16.63 -13.60 -23.51
CA ALA A 101 -16.74 -14.22 -24.82
C ALA A 101 -15.41 -14.84 -25.29
N THR A 102 -14.28 -14.35 -24.75
CA THR A 102 -12.92 -14.80 -25.11
C THR A 102 -12.19 -15.42 -23.93
N ASP A 103 -12.23 -14.79 -22.74
CA ASP A 103 -11.53 -15.24 -21.54
C ASP A 103 -12.20 -14.77 -20.24
N CYS A 104 -12.91 -15.67 -19.57
CA CYS A 104 -13.57 -15.37 -18.29
C CYS A 104 -12.60 -15.30 -17.10
N GLN A 105 -11.33 -15.59 -17.26
CA GLN A 105 -10.32 -15.47 -16.19
C GLN A 105 -10.05 -13.99 -15.84
N LEU A 106 -10.28 -13.08 -16.79
CA LEU A 106 -10.11 -11.62 -16.58
C LEU A 106 -10.95 -11.01 -15.45
N ILE A 107 -11.86 -11.76 -14.86
CA ILE A 107 -12.63 -11.34 -13.68
C ILE A 107 -12.29 -12.15 -12.43
N ALA A 108 -11.34 -13.09 -12.51
CA ALA A 108 -10.88 -13.84 -11.36
C ALA A 108 -10.04 -12.95 -10.43
N LEU A 109 -9.94 -13.35 -9.15
CA LEU A 109 -8.97 -12.74 -8.24
C LEU A 109 -7.56 -13.08 -8.69
N ASP A 110 -6.68 -12.12 -8.48
CA ASP A 110 -5.25 -12.21 -8.70
C ASP A 110 -4.55 -11.49 -7.54
N GLU A 111 -3.35 -11.91 -7.18
CA GLU A 111 -2.49 -11.17 -6.25
C GLU A 111 -1.86 -9.95 -6.91
N ASP A 112 -1.71 -9.96 -8.22
CA ASP A 112 -1.18 -8.85 -8.99
C ASP A 112 -2.24 -7.78 -9.24
N VAL A 113 -1.82 -6.53 -9.29
CA VAL A 113 -2.65 -5.41 -9.74
C VAL A 113 -2.17 -5.01 -11.13
N VAL A 114 -2.99 -5.29 -12.13
CA VAL A 114 -2.73 -4.89 -13.51
C VAL A 114 -3.83 -3.94 -13.95
N TYR A 115 -3.45 -2.78 -14.46
CA TYR A 115 -4.37 -1.76 -14.95
C TYR A 115 -4.06 -1.38 -16.38
N ASP A 116 -5.10 -1.43 -17.21
CA ASP A 116 -5.10 -0.94 -18.59
C ASP A 116 -6.36 -0.11 -18.82
N ASP A 117 -6.21 1.13 -19.28
CA ASP A 117 -7.33 1.97 -19.67
C ASP A 117 -7.83 1.57 -21.05
N ILE A 118 -8.66 0.54 -21.10
CA ILE A 118 -9.31 0.07 -22.33
C ILE A 118 -10.57 0.89 -22.68
N TRP A 119 -11.03 1.74 -21.75
CA TRP A 119 -12.28 2.45 -21.85
C TRP A 119 -12.16 3.79 -22.55
N THR A 120 -11.07 4.53 -22.36
CA THR A 120 -10.95 5.89 -22.90
C THR A 120 -10.80 5.86 -24.42
N ASP A 121 -11.74 6.53 -25.11
CA ASP A 121 -11.53 6.94 -26.48
C ASP A 121 -10.81 8.30 -26.46
N PRO A 122 -9.54 8.40 -26.92
CA PRO A 122 -8.78 9.64 -26.81
C PRO A 122 -9.38 10.82 -27.57
N VAL A 123 -10.08 10.54 -28.68
CA VAL A 123 -10.70 11.58 -29.49
C VAL A 123 -11.97 12.10 -28.82
N ALA A 124 -12.86 11.20 -28.41
CA ALA A 124 -14.10 11.57 -27.76
C ALA A 124 -13.87 12.18 -26.36
N ALA A 125 -12.87 11.69 -25.64
CA ALA A 125 -12.52 12.18 -24.30
C ALA A 125 -11.69 13.48 -24.32
N GLY A 126 -11.06 13.82 -25.44
CA GLY A 126 -10.15 14.97 -25.54
C GLY A 126 -8.87 14.81 -24.68
N ARG A 127 -8.51 13.59 -24.27
CA ARG A 127 -7.33 13.24 -23.47
C ARG A 127 -6.80 11.87 -23.88
N PRO A 128 -5.51 11.59 -23.70
CA PRO A 128 -4.99 10.24 -23.89
C PRO A 128 -5.60 9.27 -22.86
N ALA A 129 -5.57 7.98 -23.19
CA ALA A 129 -5.79 6.92 -22.22
C ALA A 129 -4.77 7.00 -21.07
N ASP A 130 -5.17 6.57 -19.89
CA ASP A 130 -4.27 6.51 -18.76
C ASP A 130 -3.18 5.47 -19.01
N SER A 131 -1.96 5.71 -18.51
CA SER A 131 -0.85 4.79 -18.69
C SER A 131 -1.11 3.47 -17.98
N SER A 132 -0.87 2.37 -18.69
CA SER A 132 -0.93 1.03 -18.09
C SER A 132 0.15 0.87 -17.02
N PHE A 133 -0.17 0.13 -15.97
CA PHE A 133 0.80 -0.28 -14.96
C PHE A 133 0.52 -1.71 -14.48
N ALA A 134 1.56 -2.32 -13.93
CA ALA A 134 1.44 -3.59 -13.25
C ALA A 134 2.28 -3.56 -11.96
N TRP A 135 1.70 -4.01 -10.87
CA TRP A 135 2.38 -4.18 -9.59
C TRP A 135 2.36 -5.66 -9.24
N ARG A 136 3.52 -6.31 -9.41
CA ARG A 136 3.67 -7.74 -9.22
C ARG A 136 4.58 -8.03 -8.04
N TYR A 137 4.20 -8.97 -7.20
CA TYR A 137 5.06 -9.42 -6.11
C TYR A 137 6.34 -10.08 -6.62
N THR A 138 6.32 -10.68 -7.82
CA THR A 138 7.52 -11.23 -8.47
C THR A 138 8.58 -10.17 -8.75
N ASP A 139 8.20 -8.88 -8.81
CA ASP A 139 9.13 -7.75 -9.05
C ASP A 139 9.82 -7.26 -7.77
N LEU A 140 9.50 -7.81 -6.59
CA LEU A 140 10.07 -7.36 -5.32
C LEU A 140 11.57 -7.64 -5.22
N GLY A 141 12.04 -8.82 -5.68
CA GLY A 141 13.40 -9.30 -5.46
C GLY A 141 13.76 -9.52 -3.97
N THR A 142 12.75 -9.58 -3.11
CA THR A 142 12.76 -9.98 -1.70
C THR A 142 11.67 -11.02 -1.49
N PRO A 143 11.57 -11.68 -0.33
CA PRO A 143 10.51 -12.65 -0.08
C PRO A 143 9.12 -12.06 -0.38
N ILE A 144 8.29 -12.84 -1.06
CA ILE A 144 6.93 -12.45 -1.45
C ILE A 144 5.91 -12.92 -0.41
N PRO A 145 4.83 -12.12 -0.16
CA PRO A 145 3.89 -12.38 0.93
C PRO A 145 2.79 -13.40 0.59
N THR A 146 3.01 -14.26 -0.39
CA THR A 146 2.11 -15.35 -0.79
C THR A 146 2.90 -16.60 -1.18
N SER A 147 2.23 -17.76 -1.24
CA SER A 147 2.88 -18.99 -1.69
C SER A 147 3.08 -18.99 -3.21
N ALA A 148 4.13 -19.68 -3.66
CA ALA A 148 4.43 -19.81 -5.09
C ALA A 148 3.27 -20.40 -5.90
N ASP A 149 2.52 -21.33 -5.32
CA ASP A 149 1.38 -21.98 -5.98
C ASP A 149 0.20 -21.02 -6.23
N CYS A 150 0.19 -19.88 -5.54
CA CYS A 150 -0.86 -18.87 -5.66
C CYS A 150 -0.55 -17.74 -6.65
N LEU A 151 0.70 -17.64 -7.12
CA LEU A 151 1.15 -16.54 -7.99
C LEU A 151 0.43 -16.49 -9.33
N ASP A 152 0.17 -17.64 -9.93
CA ASP A 152 -0.47 -17.72 -11.26
C ASP A 152 -1.87 -18.31 -11.20
N ASN A 153 -2.32 -18.76 -10.03
CA ASN A 153 -3.58 -19.47 -9.88
C ASN A 153 -4.19 -19.28 -8.50
N TRP A 154 -4.80 -18.11 -8.28
CA TRP A 154 -5.43 -17.80 -7.01
C TRP A 154 -6.56 -18.77 -6.68
N ALA A 155 -6.42 -19.49 -5.58
CA ALA A 155 -7.33 -20.52 -5.10
C ALA A 155 -7.91 -20.18 -3.71
N PRO A 156 -8.96 -20.85 -3.23
CA PRO A 156 -9.58 -20.55 -1.94
C PRO A 156 -8.66 -20.59 -0.71
N HIS A 157 -7.57 -21.34 -0.79
CA HIS A 157 -6.56 -21.41 0.29
C HIS A 157 -5.51 -20.31 0.21
N CYS A 158 -5.43 -19.59 -0.90
CA CYS A 158 -4.44 -18.52 -1.07
C CYS A 158 -4.65 -17.37 -0.09
N ARG A 159 -3.55 -16.85 0.44
CA ARG A 159 -3.51 -15.74 1.38
C ARG A 159 -2.31 -14.86 1.07
N ILE A 160 -2.48 -13.56 1.26
CA ILE A 160 -1.40 -12.60 1.33
C ILE A 160 -1.17 -12.32 2.82
N THR A 161 -0.03 -12.75 3.33
CA THR A 161 0.36 -12.57 4.74
C THR A 161 1.62 -11.74 4.79
N ILE A 162 1.47 -10.45 5.11
CA ILE A 162 2.60 -9.51 5.16
C ILE A 162 3.15 -9.49 6.59
N ASN A 163 4.29 -10.14 6.78
CA ASN A 163 5.05 -10.14 8.01
C ASN A 163 6.17 -9.11 7.91
N TYR A 164 6.37 -8.29 8.96
CA TYR A 164 7.38 -7.23 8.93
C TYR A 164 8.79 -7.78 8.72
N GLU A 165 9.20 -8.77 9.51
CA GLU A 165 10.56 -9.34 9.45
C GLU A 165 10.87 -9.93 8.07
N THR A 166 9.91 -10.68 7.53
CA THR A 166 10.13 -11.46 6.30
C THR A 166 9.97 -10.63 5.03
N HIS A 167 9.01 -9.69 5.01
CA HIS A 167 8.59 -9.05 3.77
C HIS A 167 8.93 -7.55 3.72
N ILE A 168 8.85 -6.84 4.86
CA ILE A 168 9.08 -5.38 4.91
C ILE A 168 10.53 -5.06 5.25
N HIS A 169 11.06 -5.66 6.32
CA HIS A 169 12.41 -5.35 6.80
C HIS A 169 13.50 -5.55 5.75
N PRO A 170 13.48 -6.62 4.93
CA PRO A 170 14.49 -6.84 3.89
C PRO A 170 14.55 -5.74 2.82
N LEU A 171 13.49 -4.95 2.66
CA LEU A 171 13.48 -3.82 1.72
C LEU A 171 14.52 -2.76 2.09
N TRP A 172 14.83 -2.59 3.38
CA TRP A 172 15.73 -1.56 3.87
C TRP A 172 17.20 -1.88 3.59
N SER A 173 17.57 -3.15 3.69
CA SER A 173 18.95 -3.63 3.43
C SER A 173 19.16 -4.15 2.00
N LYS A 174 18.12 -4.19 1.15
CA LYS A 174 18.21 -4.60 -0.25
C LYS A 174 19.23 -3.71 -0.99
N PRO A 175 20.28 -4.28 -1.62
CA PRO A 175 21.28 -3.51 -2.34
C PRO A 175 20.66 -2.70 -3.48
N ARG A 176 21.00 -1.39 -3.53
CA ARG A 176 20.52 -0.44 -4.56
C ARG A 176 21.71 0.35 -5.13
N GLN A 177 22.72 -0.40 -5.58
CA GLN A 177 23.96 0.18 -6.08
C GLN A 177 23.88 0.41 -7.58
N THR A 178 24.36 1.57 -8.02
CA THR A 178 24.67 1.82 -9.43
C THR A 178 26.13 1.53 -9.63
N LEU A 179 26.42 0.58 -10.53
CA LEU A 179 27.79 0.20 -10.86
C LEU A 179 28.26 0.91 -12.12
N ALA A 180 29.57 1.14 -12.21
CA ALA A 180 30.23 1.59 -13.44
C ALA A 180 30.17 0.49 -14.52
N GLY A 181 30.59 0.84 -15.74
CA GLY A 181 30.61 -0.11 -16.86
C GLY A 181 31.55 -1.32 -16.68
N ASP A 182 32.42 -1.32 -15.66
CA ASP A 182 33.23 -2.45 -15.25
C ASP A 182 32.50 -3.50 -14.41
N GLY A 183 31.24 -3.18 -13.98
CA GLY A 183 30.41 -4.04 -13.16
C GLY A 183 30.87 -4.24 -11.70
N VAL A 184 31.89 -3.50 -11.27
CA VAL A 184 32.51 -3.64 -9.93
C VAL A 184 32.57 -2.31 -9.19
N THR A 185 32.92 -1.22 -9.86
CA THR A 185 33.03 0.09 -9.22
C THR A 185 31.66 0.65 -8.89
N VAL A 186 31.38 0.90 -7.60
CA VAL A 186 30.14 1.50 -7.13
C VAL A 186 30.17 3.01 -7.39
N LEU A 187 29.27 3.50 -8.22
CA LEU A 187 29.08 4.94 -8.51
C LEU A 187 28.17 5.62 -7.50
N SER A 188 27.12 4.94 -7.09
CA SER A 188 26.23 5.39 -6.01
C SER A 188 25.64 4.20 -5.27
N ASP A 189 25.30 4.38 -3.99
CA ASP A 189 24.62 3.39 -3.18
C ASP A 189 23.38 4.03 -2.55
N ASP A 190 22.22 3.64 -3.04
CA ASP A 190 20.90 4.08 -2.56
C ASP A 190 20.24 3.04 -1.63
N THR A 191 21.00 2.07 -1.13
CA THR A 191 20.54 1.14 -0.08
C THR A 191 20.08 1.94 1.15
N CYS A 192 18.86 1.71 1.64
CA CYS A 192 18.27 2.56 2.67
C CYS A 192 19.15 2.61 3.94
N THR A 193 19.69 1.47 4.37
CA THR A 193 20.54 1.38 5.57
C THR A 193 21.91 2.04 5.40
N SER A 194 22.37 2.39 4.19
CA SER A 194 23.62 3.14 4.01
C SER A 194 23.54 4.56 4.59
N CYS A 195 22.35 5.15 4.56
CA CYS A 195 22.05 6.48 5.12
C CYS A 195 21.23 6.45 6.41
N HIS A 196 20.32 5.46 6.51
CA HIS A 196 19.40 5.31 7.64
C HIS A 196 19.92 4.26 8.64
N ALA A 197 21.13 4.43 9.13
CA ALA A 197 21.74 3.60 10.15
C ALA A 197 22.66 4.46 11.04
N PRO A 198 22.86 4.08 12.32
CA PRO A 198 23.73 4.79 13.25
C PRO A 198 25.22 4.60 12.96
N VAL A 199 25.55 3.66 12.09
CA VAL A 199 26.93 3.39 11.66
C VAL A 199 26.99 3.33 10.13
N SER A 200 27.90 4.10 9.56
CA SER A 200 28.12 4.11 8.11
C SER A 200 28.71 2.78 7.60
N VAL A 201 28.68 2.56 6.31
CA VAL A 201 29.32 1.40 5.65
C VAL A 201 30.83 1.32 5.90
N LEU A 202 31.47 2.42 6.32
CA LEU A 202 32.89 2.47 6.72
C LEU A 202 33.12 2.25 8.21
N GLY A 203 32.07 1.92 9.00
CA GLY A 203 32.17 1.69 10.44
C GLY A 203 32.24 2.96 11.29
N THR A 204 31.97 4.14 10.72
CA THR A 204 31.96 5.42 11.45
C THR A 204 30.58 5.68 12.00
N VAL A 205 30.48 6.10 13.27
CA VAL A 205 29.21 6.56 13.87
C VAL A 205 28.70 7.76 13.10
N GLN A 206 27.42 7.71 12.73
CA GLN A 206 26.72 8.76 11.99
C GLN A 206 25.32 8.97 12.56
N LEU A 207 24.77 10.14 12.31
CA LEU A 207 23.37 10.40 12.59
C LEU A 207 22.51 9.75 11.48
N PRO A 208 21.54 8.88 11.83
CA PRO A 208 20.65 8.30 10.83
C PRO A 208 19.92 9.39 10.06
N ALA A 209 19.91 9.31 8.73
CA ALA A 209 19.26 10.32 7.89
C ALA A 209 17.79 10.49 8.24
N GLY A 210 17.37 11.75 8.44
CA GLY A 210 16.00 12.06 8.85
C GLY A 210 15.61 11.53 10.22
N GLN A 211 16.57 11.22 11.09
CA GLN A 211 16.35 10.64 12.43
C GLN A 211 15.64 9.29 12.39
N LEU A 212 15.90 8.46 11.37
CA LEU A 212 15.22 7.19 11.14
C LEU A 212 16.26 6.07 11.00
N ASP A 213 16.35 5.21 12.00
CA ASP A 213 17.23 4.03 11.98
C ASP A 213 16.48 2.82 11.39
N LEU A 214 16.88 2.41 10.18
CA LEU A 214 16.34 1.25 9.48
C LEU A 214 17.24 0.02 9.55
N SER A 215 18.31 0.06 10.37
CA SER A 215 19.23 -1.06 10.50
C SER A 215 18.65 -2.21 11.35
N ASP A 216 19.31 -3.34 11.29
CA ASP A 216 18.97 -4.53 12.05
C ASP A 216 19.14 -4.31 13.58
N GLY A 217 18.55 -5.20 14.33
CA GLY A 217 18.67 -5.25 15.79
C GLY A 217 17.32 -5.12 16.49
N ALA A 218 17.29 -5.63 17.72
CA ALA A 218 16.10 -5.61 18.56
C ALA A 218 15.74 -4.18 19.00
N SER A 219 14.45 -3.93 19.13
CA SER A 219 13.93 -2.71 19.74
C SER A 219 14.21 -2.68 21.25
N ASP A 220 14.48 -1.52 21.78
CA ASP A 220 14.65 -1.25 23.21
C ASP A 220 13.34 -1.37 24.02
N ILE A 221 12.19 -1.19 23.35
CA ILE A 221 10.87 -1.28 23.98
C ILE A 221 10.33 -2.71 23.95
N ASN A 222 10.53 -3.43 22.84
CA ASN A 222 10.11 -4.81 22.69
C ASN A 222 11.22 -5.59 21.96
N GLY A 223 11.97 -6.39 22.71
CA GLY A 223 13.10 -7.16 22.19
C GLY A 223 12.73 -8.20 21.12
N ASP A 224 11.46 -8.54 20.99
CA ASP A 224 10.96 -9.45 19.95
C ASP A 224 10.71 -8.74 18.61
N HIS A 225 10.78 -7.41 18.57
CA HIS A 225 10.61 -6.62 17.37
C HIS A 225 11.91 -5.97 16.91
N PHE A 226 12.09 -5.82 15.61
CA PHE A 226 13.17 -4.98 15.08
C PHE A 226 12.98 -3.51 15.45
N LYS A 227 14.08 -2.83 15.79
CA LYS A 227 14.07 -1.38 16.08
C LYS A 227 13.52 -0.56 14.90
N ALA A 228 13.86 -0.93 13.67
CA ALA A 228 13.37 -0.26 12.48
C ALA A 228 11.81 -0.28 12.35
N TYR A 229 11.15 -1.29 12.87
CA TYR A 229 9.68 -1.34 12.94
C TYR A 229 9.14 -0.22 13.85
N ARG A 230 9.76 -0.06 15.01
CA ARG A 230 9.39 0.97 15.97
C ARG A 230 9.68 2.36 15.43
N GLU A 231 10.85 2.59 14.87
CA GLU A 231 11.27 3.85 14.25
C GLU A 231 10.29 4.35 13.19
N LEU A 232 9.75 3.42 12.40
CA LEU A 232 8.77 3.74 11.36
C LEU A 232 7.41 4.17 11.92
N LEU A 233 6.96 3.58 13.02
CA LEU A 233 5.57 3.63 13.49
C LEU A 233 5.37 4.38 14.81
N SER A 234 6.44 4.70 15.53
CA SER A 234 6.38 5.34 16.84
C SER A 234 7.09 6.69 16.84
N THR A 235 6.74 7.52 17.78
CA THR A 235 7.51 8.74 18.11
C THR A 235 8.79 8.33 18.84
N ASP A 236 9.90 8.97 18.49
CA ASP A 236 11.19 8.78 19.14
C ASP A 236 11.86 10.11 19.49
N ASN A 237 13.04 10.06 20.10
CA ASN A 237 13.84 11.22 20.42
C ASN A 237 14.76 11.60 19.26
N GLU A 238 14.88 12.89 18.99
CA GLU A 238 15.88 13.41 18.05
C GLU A 238 17.28 13.17 18.64
N GLN A 239 18.17 12.60 17.82
CA GLN A 239 19.55 12.34 18.21
C GLN A 239 20.50 13.40 17.65
N GLU A 240 21.62 13.59 18.34
CA GLU A 240 22.75 14.40 17.90
C GLU A 240 24.07 13.69 18.18
N LEU A 241 25.13 14.09 17.46
CA LEU A 241 26.47 13.56 17.69
C LEU A 241 27.18 14.39 18.76
N VAL A 242 27.46 13.75 19.92
CA VAL A 242 28.22 14.36 21.01
C VAL A 242 29.51 13.55 21.19
N GLU A 243 30.65 14.17 20.98
CA GLU A 243 31.97 13.53 21.10
C GLU A 243 32.13 12.21 20.32
N GLY A 244 31.43 12.10 19.19
CA GLY A 244 31.46 10.90 18.30
C GLY A 244 30.51 9.77 18.72
N ALA A 245 29.64 9.99 19.72
CA ALA A 245 28.56 9.08 20.10
C ALA A 245 27.19 9.71 19.83
N LEU A 246 26.18 8.89 19.58
CA LEU A 246 24.79 9.33 19.49
C LEU A 246 24.23 9.58 20.90
N ALA A 247 23.57 10.72 21.08
CA ALA A 247 22.88 11.08 22.30
C ALA A 247 21.56 11.77 21.95
N ASP A 248 20.57 11.70 22.85
CA ASP A 248 19.31 12.43 22.69
C ASP A 248 19.56 13.94 22.73
N ARG A 249 19.00 14.63 21.74
CA ARG A 249 19.04 16.10 21.72
C ARG A 249 18.11 16.66 22.76
N LEU A 250 18.68 17.40 23.70
CA LEU A 250 17.96 18.01 24.80
C LEU A 250 17.75 19.53 24.56
N VAL A 251 16.56 20.01 24.88
CA VAL A 251 16.25 21.45 24.90
C VAL A 251 15.76 21.86 26.27
N GLN A 252 16.15 23.04 26.71
CA GLN A 252 15.64 23.59 27.97
C GLN A 252 14.15 23.92 27.81
N THR A 253 13.32 23.29 28.62
CA THR A 253 11.86 23.47 28.62
C THR A 253 11.36 24.29 29.80
N GLY A 254 12.20 24.51 30.80
CA GLY A 254 11.80 25.28 31.98
C GLY A 254 12.95 25.49 32.97
N VAL A 255 12.56 25.90 34.15
CA VAL A 255 13.43 26.03 35.32
C VAL A 255 12.68 25.41 36.50
N ASP A 256 13.34 24.57 37.27
CA ASP A 256 12.78 24.00 38.49
C ASP A 256 12.41 25.16 39.46
N PRO A 257 11.15 25.27 39.87
CA PRO A 257 10.71 26.38 40.72
C PRO A 257 11.26 26.33 42.15
N VAL A 258 11.84 25.19 42.58
CA VAL A 258 12.38 25.00 43.94
C VAL A 258 13.89 25.21 43.94
N THR A 259 14.60 24.65 42.97
CA THR A 259 16.09 24.67 42.94
C THR A 259 16.62 25.82 42.05
N GLY A 260 15.85 26.30 41.10
CA GLY A 260 16.28 27.27 40.09
C GLY A 260 17.09 26.63 38.95
N ASP A 261 17.23 25.33 38.92
CA ASP A 261 18.01 24.63 37.90
C ASP A 261 17.27 24.52 36.57
N PRO A 262 17.97 24.55 35.42
CA PRO A 262 17.35 24.36 34.14
C PRO A 262 16.81 22.92 33.98
N VAL A 263 15.57 22.80 33.51
CA VAL A 263 14.92 21.51 33.16
C VAL A 263 15.05 21.30 31.67
N PHE A 264 15.58 20.14 31.28
CA PHE A 264 15.76 19.74 29.89
C PHE A 264 14.80 18.62 29.53
N SER A 265 14.34 18.59 28.29
CA SER A 265 13.54 17.49 27.73
C SER A 265 14.04 17.13 26.35
N PRO A 266 13.95 15.84 25.95
CA PRO A 266 14.33 15.45 24.61
C PRO A 266 13.38 16.05 23.57
N VAL A 267 13.91 16.32 22.38
CA VAL A 267 13.14 16.74 21.23
C VAL A 267 12.52 15.52 20.57
N SER A 268 11.22 15.54 20.33
CA SER A 268 10.53 14.39 19.74
C SER A 268 10.55 14.39 18.22
N VAL A 269 10.76 13.24 17.62
CA VAL A 269 10.61 12.96 16.18
C VAL A 269 9.34 12.17 15.96
N SER A 270 8.47 12.66 15.08
CA SER A 270 7.22 11.98 14.76
C SER A 270 7.47 10.74 13.87
N ALA A 271 6.64 9.71 14.03
CA ALA A 271 6.62 8.53 13.19
C ALA A 271 6.59 8.86 11.68
N SER A 272 7.26 8.04 10.89
CA SER A 272 7.27 8.18 9.42
C SER A 272 6.04 7.60 8.76
N LEU A 273 5.51 6.50 9.32
CA LEU A 273 4.31 5.79 8.87
C LEU A 273 3.21 5.86 9.94
N SER A 274 1.98 5.60 9.52
CA SER A 274 0.80 5.59 10.37
C SER A 274 0.05 4.26 10.26
N THR A 275 -0.27 3.65 11.37
CA THR A 275 -1.13 2.44 11.42
C THR A 275 -2.57 2.71 10.95
N ALA A 276 -2.94 3.98 10.76
CA ALA A 276 -4.24 4.36 10.18
C ALA A 276 -4.29 4.20 8.65
N GLY A 277 -3.19 3.77 8.02
CA GLY A 277 -3.12 3.41 6.61
C GLY A 277 -2.20 4.28 5.77
N ALA A 278 -2.00 3.87 4.51
CA ALA A 278 -1.04 4.49 3.60
C ALA A 278 -1.35 5.96 3.30
N ARG A 279 -2.62 6.33 3.15
CA ARG A 279 -3.01 7.74 2.93
C ARG A 279 -2.74 8.65 4.11
N ASN A 280 -2.66 8.11 5.32
CA ASN A 280 -2.26 8.86 6.52
C ASN A 280 -0.74 8.88 6.71
N SER A 281 0.00 8.16 5.87
CA SER A 281 1.46 8.07 5.88
C SER A 281 2.11 8.98 4.82
N THR A 282 1.53 10.16 4.57
CA THR A 282 1.98 11.10 3.52
C THR A 282 3.42 11.53 3.71
N ARG A 283 3.89 11.66 4.97
CA ARG A 283 5.28 12.00 5.30
C ARG A 283 6.28 11.01 4.67
N PHE A 284 5.94 9.73 4.66
CA PHE A 284 6.74 8.68 4.03
C PHE A 284 6.57 8.69 2.51
N PHE A 285 5.36 8.50 2.02
CA PHE A 285 5.12 8.27 0.60
C PHE A 285 5.44 9.48 -0.28
N SER A 286 5.30 10.71 0.21
CA SER A 286 5.69 11.90 -0.55
C SER A 286 7.19 11.96 -0.89
N ARG A 287 8.04 11.29 -0.12
CA ARG A 287 9.47 11.21 -0.40
C ARG A 287 9.77 10.42 -1.68
N PHE A 288 8.94 9.43 -2.00
CA PHE A 288 9.09 8.54 -3.16
C PHE A 288 8.27 9.00 -4.37
N ALA A 289 7.40 9.99 -4.21
CA ALA A 289 6.66 10.59 -5.32
C ALA A 289 7.60 11.32 -6.30
N ALA A 290 7.11 11.58 -7.52
CA ALA A 290 7.86 12.34 -8.51
C ALA A 290 8.32 13.69 -7.93
N GLY A 291 9.62 13.96 -8.01
CA GLY A 291 10.26 15.15 -7.41
C GLY A 291 10.54 15.04 -5.91
N GLY A 292 10.17 13.96 -5.26
CA GLY A 292 10.53 13.68 -3.87
C GLY A 292 12.01 13.32 -3.71
N THR A 293 12.53 13.44 -2.48
CA THR A 293 13.96 13.22 -2.18
C THR A 293 14.43 11.77 -2.40
N HIS A 294 13.50 10.82 -2.47
CA HIS A 294 13.74 9.40 -2.67
C HIS A 294 13.03 8.86 -3.93
N ALA A 295 12.68 9.74 -4.88
CA ALA A 295 12.01 9.33 -6.11
C ALA A 295 12.83 8.23 -6.83
N GLY A 296 12.16 7.11 -7.16
CA GLY A 296 12.79 5.98 -7.86
C GLY A 296 13.63 5.04 -7.00
N ARG A 297 13.81 5.29 -5.68
CA ARG A 297 14.59 4.39 -4.80
C ARG A 297 13.84 3.14 -4.36
N LEU A 298 12.51 3.21 -4.26
CA LEU A 298 11.65 2.04 -4.12
C LEU A 298 10.92 1.78 -5.45
N SER A 299 10.80 0.52 -5.82
CA SER A 299 10.01 0.13 -6.99
C SER A 299 8.52 0.28 -6.72
N PRO A 300 7.67 0.34 -7.77
CA PRO A 300 6.23 0.35 -7.58
C PRO A 300 5.70 -0.84 -6.78
N ALA A 301 6.26 -2.04 -6.97
CA ALA A 301 5.92 -3.23 -6.21
C ALA A 301 6.28 -3.12 -4.72
N GLU A 302 7.45 -2.56 -4.40
CA GLU A 302 7.87 -2.31 -3.02
C GLU A 302 6.99 -1.27 -2.33
N LEU A 303 6.63 -0.19 -3.04
CA LEU A 303 5.71 0.83 -2.52
C LEU A 303 4.31 0.27 -2.29
N ARG A 304 3.82 -0.59 -3.19
CA ARG A 304 2.57 -1.32 -3.01
C ARG A 304 2.60 -2.19 -1.75
N LEU A 305 3.64 -3.01 -1.59
CA LEU A 305 3.77 -3.90 -0.45
C LEU A 305 3.73 -3.12 0.88
N ILE A 306 4.45 -1.99 0.96
CA ILE A 306 4.43 -1.12 2.13
C ILE A 306 3.03 -0.51 2.32
N SER A 307 2.36 -0.08 1.24
CA SER A 307 1.00 0.46 1.32
C SER A 307 0.01 -0.55 1.86
N GLU A 308 0.04 -1.78 1.34
CA GLU A 308 -0.81 -2.88 1.82
C GLU A 308 -0.55 -3.21 3.29
N TRP A 309 0.73 -3.27 3.68
CA TRP A 309 1.12 -3.52 5.06
C TRP A 309 0.54 -2.48 6.04
N VAL A 310 0.69 -1.18 5.75
CA VAL A 310 0.12 -0.14 6.63
C VAL A 310 -1.40 -0.07 6.54
N ASP A 311 -2.00 -0.39 5.41
CA ASP A 311 -3.45 -0.41 5.21
C ASP A 311 -4.16 -1.54 5.97
N ILE A 312 -3.44 -2.63 6.28
CA ILE A 312 -3.93 -3.70 7.17
C ILE A 312 -3.57 -3.48 8.64
N GLY A 313 -2.99 -2.33 8.99
CA GLY A 313 -2.68 -1.92 10.36
C GLY A 313 -1.22 -2.06 10.77
N ALA A 314 -0.31 -2.24 9.82
CA ALA A 314 1.13 -2.33 10.04
C ALA A 314 1.53 -3.38 11.11
N GLN A 315 0.87 -4.54 11.11
CA GLN A 315 1.12 -5.61 12.07
C GLN A 315 2.51 -6.20 11.89
N TYR A 316 3.17 -6.57 12.99
CA TYR A 316 4.51 -7.14 12.94
C TYR A 316 4.50 -8.55 12.37
N TYR A 317 3.69 -9.45 12.93
CA TYR A 317 3.60 -10.84 12.48
C TYR A 317 2.51 -11.05 11.42
N ASN A 318 1.35 -10.43 11.57
CA ASN A 318 0.18 -10.57 10.69
C ASN A 318 -0.20 -12.04 10.38
N ASP A 319 0.05 -12.92 11.31
CA ASP A 319 -0.37 -14.31 11.25
C ASP A 319 -1.16 -14.65 12.53
N PRO A 320 -2.48 -14.87 12.43
CA PRO A 320 -3.31 -15.16 13.60
C PRO A 320 -3.07 -16.55 14.18
N PHE A 321 -2.22 -17.37 13.56
CA PHE A 321 -1.96 -18.76 13.93
C PHE A 321 -0.51 -19.01 14.40
N GLN A 322 0.32 -17.97 14.43
CA GLN A 322 1.68 -18.00 14.99
C GLN A 322 1.74 -17.29 16.34
#